data_6b2dcdcfd944029875b3db04159defe0
#
_entry.id   6b2dcdcfd944029875b3db04159defe0
#
_cell.length_a   1.000
_cell.length_b   1.000
_cell.length_c   1.000
_cell.angle_alpha   90.00
_cell.angle_beta   90.00
_cell.angle_gamma   90.00
#
_symmetry.space_group_name_H-M   'P 1'
#
loop_
_entity.id
_entity.type
_entity.pdbx_description
1 polymer ?
#
loop_
_entity_poly.entity_id
_entity_poly.type
_entity_poly.pdbx_seq_one_letter_code
_entity_poly.pdbx_strand_id
1 'polypeptide(L)' 'MAEKNSRRNQTTDALFDAILSLRTREECYNFFEDLCTVKEISDMAQRLEAAKMLLDGSTYDQIVKAVE' A
#
# COMPACT_ATOMS: atom_id res chain seq x y z
N MET A 1 -12.20 -15.80 13.67
CA MET A 1 -11.42 -15.68 13.27
C MET A 1 -10.14 -16.20 12.75
N ALA A 2 -10.14 -17.45 12.30
CA ALA A 2 -8.96 -18.06 11.73
C ALA A 2 -8.44 -17.25 10.55
N GLU A 3 -9.33 -16.71 9.72
CA GLU A 3 -8.90 -15.97 8.55
C GLU A 3 -8.23 -14.69 8.89
N LYS A 4 -8.71 -13.99 9.92
CA LYS A 4 -8.04 -12.79 10.37
C LYS A 4 -6.67 -13.10 10.88
N ASN A 5 -6.57 -14.19 11.67
CA ASN A 5 -5.29 -14.56 12.26
C ASN A 5 -4.31 -15.05 11.21
N SER A 6 -4.80 -15.68 10.13
CA SER A 6 -3.89 -16.20 9.10
C SER A 6 -3.17 -15.09 8.35
N ARG A 7 -3.69 -13.86 8.38
CA ARG A 7 -3.00 -12.72 7.76
C ARG A 7 -1.93 -12.15 8.65
N ARG A 8 -2.01 -12.42 9.94
CA ARG A 8 -1.07 -11.89 10.92
C ARG A 8 -0.19 -13.03 11.40
N ASN A 9 0.98 -13.12 10.84
CA ASN A 9 1.93 -14.17 11.18
C ASN A 9 3.32 -13.56 11.20
N GLN A 10 4.30 -14.37 11.56
CA GLN A 10 5.67 -13.89 11.71
C GLN A 10 6.22 -13.30 10.41
N THR A 11 5.89 -13.92 9.30
CA THR A 11 6.38 -13.43 8.01
C THR A 11 5.80 -12.06 7.67
N THR A 12 4.50 -11.90 7.89
CA THR A 12 3.86 -10.61 7.65
C THR A 12 4.33 -9.56 8.63
N ASP A 13 4.50 -9.95 9.88
CA ASP A 13 5.02 -9.02 10.89
C ASP A 13 6.40 -8.53 10.51
N ALA A 14 7.26 -9.43 10.02
CA ALA A 14 8.60 -9.04 9.61
C ALA A 14 8.56 -8.04 8.45
N LEU A 15 7.64 -8.23 7.53
CA LEU A 15 7.46 -7.28 6.43
C LEU A 15 7.11 -5.89 6.96
N PHE A 16 6.15 -5.83 7.88
CA PHE A 16 5.73 -4.55 8.41
C PHE A 16 6.79 -3.93 9.29
N ASP A 17 7.55 -4.75 10.02
CA ASP A 17 8.68 -4.21 10.80
C ASP A 17 9.70 -3.57 9.87
N ALA A 18 9.96 -4.20 8.73
CA ALA A 18 10.89 -3.62 7.76
C ALA A 18 10.36 -2.30 7.22
N ILE A 19 9.08 -2.25 6.91
CA ILE A 19 8.46 -1.02 6.42
C ILE A 19 8.55 0.08 7.47
N LEU A 20 8.30 -0.27 8.73
CA LEU A 20 8.35 0.72 9.81
C LEU A 20 9.76 1.27 10.04
N SER A 21 10.79 0.57 9.58
CA SER A 21 12.15 1.04 9.72
C SER A 21 12.56 2.02 8.63
N LEU A 22 11.74 2.17 7.58
CA LEU A 22 12.05 3.09 6.49
C LEU A 22 11.82 4.52 6.94
N ARG A 23 12.76 5.40 6.60
CA ARG A 23 12.71 6.78 7.08
C ARG A 23 12.61 7.80 5.96
N THR A 24 13.01 7.46 4.76
CA THR A 24 13.00 8.39 3.65
C THR A 24 12.27 7.79 2.47
N ARG A 25 11.85 8.68 1.56
CA ARG A 25 11.19 8.23 0.35
C ARG A 25 12.13 7.36 -0.49
N GLU A 26 13.41 7.72 -0.52
CA GLU A 26 14.38 6.95 -1.27
C GLU A 26 14.51 5.53 -0.73
N GLU A 27 14.52 5.38 0.60
CA GLU A 27 14.56 4.06 1.20
C GLU A 27 13.33 3.25 0.83
N CYS A 28 12.18 3.90 0.75
CA CYS A 28 10.96 3.23 0.34
C CYS A 28 11.06 2.76 -1.10
N TYR A 29 11.56 3.59 -2.00
CA TYR A 29 11.73 3.18 -3.40
C TYR A 29 12.65 1.97 -3.47
N ASN A 30 13.80 2.02 -2.80
CA ASN A 30 14.74 0.91 -2.85
C ASN A 30 14.13 -0.36 -2.31
N PHE A 31 13.45 -0.26 -1.18
CA PHE A 31 12.84 -1.43 -0.54
C PHE A 31 11.78 -2.07 -1.42
N PHE A 32 10.85 -1.26 -1.90
CA PHE A 32 9.72 -1.79 -2.66
C PHE A 32 10.12 -2.19 -4.08
N GLU A 33 11.11 -1.54 -4.67
CA GLU A 33 11.57 -1.95 -5.99
C GLU A 33 12.26 -3.30 -5.95
N ASP A 34 12.86 -3.66 -4.82
CA ASP A 34 13.44 -4.99 -4.67
C ASP A 34 12.40 -6.05 -4.42
N LEU A 35 11.30 -5.69 -3.78
CA LEU A 35 10.28 -6.66 -3.37
C LEU A 35 9.13 -6.79 -4.34
N CYS A 36 8.81 -5.73 -5.06
CA CYS A 36 7.59 -5.66 -5.87
C CYS A 36 7.92 -5.28 -7.29
N THR A 37 7.01 -5.64 -8.20
CA THR A 37 7.12 -5.17 -9.58
C THR A 37 6.64 -3.72 -9.65
N VAL A 38 7.00 -3.06 -10.76
CA VAL A 38 6.56 -1.68 -11.00
C VAL A 38 5.03 -1.61 -10.98
N LYS A 39 4.38 -2.60 -11.58
CA LYS A 39 2.92 -2.62 -11.62
C LYS A 39 2.33 -2.75 -10.23
N GLU A 40 2.92 -3.58 -9.39
CA GLU A 40 2.42 -3.76 -8.03
C GLU A 40 2.52 -2.47 -7.23
N ILE A 41 3.63 -1.75 -7.37
CA ILE A 41 3.80 -0.49 -6.67
C ILE A 41 2.79 0.54 -7.17
N SER A 42 2.60 0.61 -8.48
CA SER A 42 1.65 1.53 -9.08
C SER A 42 0.23 1.23 -8.62
N ASP A 43 -0.14 -0.04 -8.56
CA ASP A 43 -1.47 -0.44 -8.13
C ASP A 43 -1.71 -0.04 -6.68
N MET A 44 -0.71 -0.23 -5.83
CA MET A 44 -0.84 0.15 -4.43
C MET A 44 -0.99 1.66 -4.28
N ALA A 45 -0.23 2.42 -5.05
CA ALA A 45 -0.31 3.88 -5.00
C ALA A 45 -1.70 4.36 -5.41
N GLN A 46 -2.27 3.74 -6.44
CA GLN A 46 -3.61 4.10 -6.89
C GLN A 46 -4.66 3.74 -5.84
N ARG A 47 -4.50 2.60 -5.18
CA ARG A 47 -5.43 2.21 -4.13
C ARG A 47 -5.37 3.18 -2.95
N LEU A 48 -4.19 3.62 -2.60
CA LEU A 48 -4.04 4.60 -1.53
C LEU A 48 -4.72 5.92 -1.90
N GLU A 49 -4.53 6.34 -3.15
CA GLU A 49 -5.14 7.58 -3.61
C GLU A 49 -6.66 7.48 -3.53
N ALA A 50 -7.22 6.35 -3.97
CA ALA A 50 -8.67 6.14 -3.91
C ALA A 50 -9.16 6.15 -2.48
N ALA A 51 -8.42 5.53 -1.57
CA ALA A 51 -8.81 5.49 -0.16
C ALA A 51 -8.81 6.89 0.43
N LYS A 52 -7.82 7.72 0.07
CA LYS A 52 -7.76 9.08 0.56
C LYS A 52 -8.94 9.90 0.06
N MET A 53 -9.32 9.72 -1.19
CA MET A 53 -10.45 10.44 -1.75
C MET A 53 -11.76 10.03 -1.09
N LEU A 54 -11.90 8.76 -0.75
CA LEU A 54 -13.07 8.30 -0.01
C LEU A 54 -13.17 8.95 1.37
N LEU A 55 -12.04 9.05 2.04
CA LEU A 55 -11.99 9.70 3.36
C LEU A 55 -12.33 11.18 3.25
N ASP A 56 -11.96 11.81 2.13
CA ASP A 56 -12.26 13.22 1.92
C ASP A 56 -13.69 13.46 1.44
N GLY A 57 -14.47 12.39 1.23
CA GLY A 57 -15.85 12.52 0.79
C GLY A 57 -16.01 12.65 -0.70
N SER A 58 -15.01 12.26 -1.48
CA SER A 58 -15.08 12.33 -2.93
C SER A 58 -16.09 11.35 -3.49
N THR A 59 -16.69 11.68 -4.63
CA THR A 59 -17.61 10.77 -5.27
C THR A 59 -16.86 9.66 -5.98
N TYR A 60 -17.60 8.58 -6.28
CA TYR A 60 -17.02 7.47 -7.01
C TYR A 60 -16.45 7.93 -8.36
N ASP A 61 -17.18 8.81 -9.04
CA ASP A 61 -16.73 9.30 -10.35
C ASP A 61 -15.40 10.04 -10.23
N GLN A 62 -15.24 10.84 -9.20
CA GLN A 62 -13.99 11.55 -8.99
C GLN A 62 -12.84 10.59 -8.72
N ILE A 63 -13.11 9.51 -7.98
CA ILE A 63 -12.09 8.52 -7.69
C ILE A 63 -11.66 7.82 -8.97
N VAL A 64 -12.62 7.44 -9.80
CA VAL A 64 -12.32 6.77 -11.07
C VAL A 64 -11.46 7.65 -11.95
N LYS A 65 -11.78 8.93 -12.03
CA LYS A 65 -10.98 9.85 -12.84
C LYS A 65 -9.57 9.98 -12.31
N ALA A 66 -9.42 10.00 -10.99
CA ALA A 66 -8.12 10.21 -10.39
C ALA A 66 -7.18 9.04 -10.63
N VAL A 67 -7.71 7.81 -10.71
CA VAL A 67 -6.88 6.63 -10.85
C VAL A 67 -6.81 6.08 -12.26
N GLU A 68 -7.47 6.75 -13.19
CA GLU A 68 -7.33 6.38 -14.57
C GLU A 68 -5.99 6.84 -15.11
#